data_9da0411a4957ecc13afe04863d8bb89b
#
_entry.id   9da0411a4957ecc13afe04863d8bb89b
#
_cell.length_a   1.000
_cell.length_b   1.000
_cell.length_c   1.000
_cell.angle_alpha   90.00
_cell.angle_beta   90.00
_cell.angle_gamma   90.00
#
_symmetry.space_group_name_H-M   'P 1'
#
loop_
_entity.id
_entity.type
_entity.pdbx_description
1 polymer ?
#
loop_
_entity_poly.entity_id
_entity_poly.type
_entity_poly.pdbx_seq_one_letter_code
_entity_poly.pdbx_strand_id
1 'polypeptide(L)'
;RSRGLGDVYKRQSIKEERVMMEQNNLKIITNPIVNQSLCTMRNKNTDTEGVRLAARKLTRILLYEATKNLPQKDIEIETPLTKFKTKTINPDITIIISPILRAGLIFTDEAVDILPQATIRHIGMYRDEKTLKPVWYYNKVPMPVDNPENYYVYITDPMLATGNSLIEAIRLYVDKGIPETNICCV
;
A
#
# COMPACT_ATOMS: atom_id res chain seq x y z
N ARG A 1 -8.24 -31.91 7.66
CA ARG A 1 -7.56 -31.88 6.34
C ARG A 1 -7.24 -30.44 6.01
N SER A 2 -5.98 -30.07 6.11
CA SER A 2 -5.50 -28.74 5.70
C SER A 2 -5.72 -28.59 4.19
N ARG A 3 -6.52 -27.61 3.80
CA ARG A 3 -6.61 -27.22 2.38
C ARG A 3 -5.25 -26.65 1.99
N GLY A 4 -4.58 -27.27 1.01
CA GLY A 4 -3.23 -26.89 0.64
C GLY A 4 -3.15 -25.49 0.08
N LEU A 5 -2.01 -24.81 0.29
CA LEU A 5 -1.67 -23.51 -0.28
C LEU A 5 -2.01 -23.41 -1.78
N GLY A 6 -1.92 -24.51 -2.54
CA GLY A 6 -2.29 -24.58 -3.96
C GLY A 6 -3.76 -24.23 -4.25
N ASP A 7 -4.70 -24.55 -3.33
CA ASP A 7 -6.12 -24.20 -3.51
C ASP A 7 -6.38 -22.71 -3.25
N VAL A 8 -5.58 -22.08 -2.40
CA VAL A 8 -5.65 -20.63 -2.13
C VAL A 8 -5.19 -19.87 -3.38
N TYR A 9 -4.07 -20.26 -3.98
CA TYR A 9 -3.54 -19.63 -5.20
C TYR A 9 -4.44 -19.82 -6.42
N LYS A 10 -5.05 -21.01 -6.63
CA LYS A 10 -6.02 -21.23 -7.70
C LYS A 10 -7.27 -20.37 -7.54
N ARG A 11 -7.78 -20.23 -6.32
CA ARG A 11 -8.96 -19.39 -6.04
C ARG A 11 -8.64 -17.90 -6.20
N GLN A 12 -7.42 -17.49 -5.91
CA GLN A 12 -6.95 -16.13 -6.12
C GLN A 12 -6.89 -15.80 -7.61
N SER A 13 -6.32 -16.68 -8.45
CA SER A 13 -6.28 -16.52 -9.91
C SER A 13 -7.67 -16.40 -10.54
N ILE A 14 -8.63 -17.26 -10.15
CA ILE A 14 -10.01 -17.22 -10.67
C ILE A 14 -10.78 -15.99 -10.18
N LYS A 15 -10.49 -15.49 -8.96
CA LYS A 15 -11.09 -14.25 -8.46
C LYS A 15 -10.48 -13.02 -9.14
N GLU A 16 -9.20 -13.02 -9.45
CA GLU A 16 -8.53 -11.95 -10.19
C GLU A 16 -9.17 -11.74 -11.57
N GLU A 17 -9.48 -12.81 -12.31
CA GLU A 17 -10.19 -12.72 -13.59
C GLU A 17 -11.63 -12.17 -13.45
N ARG A 18 -12.35 -12.50 -12.39
CA ARG A 18 -13.70 -12.00 -12.13
C ARG A 18 -13.76 -10.55 -11.66
N VAL A 19 -12.79 -10.14 -10.82
CA VAL A 19 -12.70 -8.77 -10.30
C VAL A 19 -12.28 -7.78 -11.38
N MET A 20 -11.53 -8.21 -12.39
CA MET A 20 -11.17 -7.37 -13.54
C MET A 20 -12.38 -6.88 -14.34
N MET A 21 -13.53 -7.54 -14.26
CA MET A 21 -14.73 -7.16 -15.03
C MET A 21 -15.63 -6.12 -14.33
N GLU A 22 -15.45 -5.83 -13.04
CA GLU A 22 -16.44 -5.03 -12.30
C GLU A 22 -15.94 -3.79 -11.54
N GLN A 23 -14.63 -3.47 -11.47
CA GLN A 23 -14.20 -2.35 -10.63
C GLN A 23 -13.11 -1.48 -11.25
N ASN A 24 -13.46 -0.20 -11.49
CA ASN A 24 -12.56 0.89 -11.91
C ASN A 24 -11.42 1.22 -10.91
N ASN A 25 -11.37 0.58 -9.74
CA ASN A 25 -10.46 0.92 -8.64
C ASN A 25 -9.33 -0.10 -8.41
N LEU A 26 -9.29 -1.22 -9.16
CA LEU A 26 -8.20 -2.19 -9.09
C LEU A 26 -7.23 -1.98 -10.25
N LYS A 27 -5.98 -1.70 -9.91
CA LYS A 27 -4.90 -1.62 -10.90
C LYS A 27 -3.94 -2.79 -10.76
N ILE A 28 -3.87 -3.61 -11.79
CA ILE A 28 -2.88 -4.69 -11.89
C ILE A 28 -1.69 -4.20 -12.69
N ILE A 29 -0.50 -4.25 -12.08
CA ILE A 29 0.74 -3.87 -12.74
C ILE A 29 1.35 -5.10 -13.38
N THR A 30 1.36 -5.12 -14.71
CA THR A 30 1.97 -6.18 -15.51
C THR A 30 3.32 -5.71 -16.09
N ASN A 31 4.41 -6.28 -15.59
CA ASN A 31 5.75 -5.98 -16.07
C ASN A 31 6.65 -7.22 -15.83
N PRO A 32 7.58 -7.57 -16.75
CA PRO A 32 8.48 -8.70 -16.55
C PRO A 32 9.28 -8.66 -15.24
N ILE A 33 9.71 -7.47 -14.79
CA ILE A 33 10.44 -7.29 -13.52
C ILE A 33 9.52 -7.58 -12.32
N VAL A 34 8.26 -7.14 -12.38
CA VAL A 34 7.23 -7.45 -11.36
C VAL A 34 7.02 -8.96 -11.29
N ASN A 35 6.81 -9.60 -12.44
CA ASN A 35 6.61 -11.04 -12.51
C ASN A 35 7.79 -11.82 -11.95
N GLN A 36 9.02 -11.42 -12.27
CA GLN A 36 10.24 -12.04 -11.73
C GLN A 36 10.28 -11.90 -10.20
N SER A 37 9.99 -10.71 -9.68
CA SER A 37 10.00 -10.47 -8.23
C SER A 37 8.89 -11.26 -7.52
N LEU A 38 7.70 -11.36 -8.12
CA LEU A 38 6.61 -12.19 -7.60
C LEU A 38 6.97 -13.67 -7.62
N CYS A 39 7.62 -14.17 -8.67
CA CYS A 39 8.13 -15.55 -8.70
C CYS A 39 9.10 -15.82 -7.56
N THR A 40 10.02 -14.88 -7.29
CA THR A 40 10.95 -14.98 -6.16
C THR A 40 10.20 -15.03 -4.82
N MET A 41 9.25 -14.12 -4.58
CA MET A 41 8.48 -14.11 -3.32
C MET A 41 7.60 -15.34 -3.12
N ARG A 42 7.07 -15.91 -4.20
CA ARG A 42 6.15 -17.08 -4.16
C ARG A 42 6.87 -18.40 -4.10
N ASN A 43 8.15 -18.45 -4.43
CA ASN A 43 8.92 -19.70 -4.42
C ASN A 43 9.27 -20.09 -2.98
N LYS A 44 8.79 -21.26 -2.55
CA LYS A 44 9.05 -21.81 -1.20
C LYS A 44 10.52 -22.01 -0.84
N ASN A 45 11.40 -22.09 -1.85
CA ASN A 45 12.83 -22.28 -1.68
C ASN A 45 13.61 -20.96 -1.61
N THR A 46 12.94 -19.82 -1.76
CA THR A 46 13.59 -18.51 -1.63
C THR A 46 13.93 -18.26 -0.16
N ASP A 47 15.15 -17.88 0.08
CA ASP A 47 15.62 -17.49 1.41
C ASP A 47 15.08 -16.10 1.83
N THR A 48 15.34 -15.72 3.07
CA THR A 48 14.86 -14.47 3.64
C THR A 48 15.45 -13.25 2.91
N GLU A 49 16.69 -13.33 2.44
CA GLU A 49 17.34 -12.25 1.70
C GLU A 49 16.65 -12.04 0.35
N GLY A 50 16.44 -13.10 -0.40
CA GLY A 50 15.76 -13.07 -1.69
C GLY A 50 14.34 -12.51 -1.58
N VAL A 51 13.58 -12.90 -0.52
CA VAL A 51 12.25 -12.35 -0.27
C VAL A 51 12.31 -10.85 0.00
N ARG A 52 13.24 -10.38 0.83
CA ARG A 52 13.42 -8.95 1.12
C ARG A 52 13.77 -8.15 -0.12
N LEU A 53 14.71 -8.62 -0.94
CA LEU A 53 15.11 -7.96 -2.18
C LEU A 53 13.96 -7.88 -3.18
N ALA A 54 13.19 -8.94 -3.33
CA ALA A 54 12.01 -8.95 -4.19
C ALA A 54 10.93 -7.98 -3.69
N ALA A 55 10.65 -7.97 -2.37
CA ALA A 55 9.70 -7.05 -1.76
C ALA A 55 10.10 -5.58 -1.98
N ARG A 56 11.37 -5.23 -1.78
CA ARG A 56 11.88 -3.87 -2.03
C ARG A 56 11.63 -3.42 -3.46
N LYS A 57 11.94 -4.27 -4.45
CA LYS A 57 11.66 -3.96 -5.87
C LYS A 57 10.18 -3.74 -6.12
N LEU A 58 9.33 -4.61 -5.60
CA LEU A 58 7.88 -4.49 -5.75
C LEU A 58 7.36 -3.23 -5.10
N THR A 59 7.81 -2.90 -3.88
CA THR A 59 7.41 -1.68 -3.17
C THR A 59 7.67 -0.43 -4.01
N ARG A 60 8.86 -0.31 -4.59
CA ARG A 60 9.22 0.84 -5.43
C ARG A 60 8.29 0.98 -6.62
N ILE A 61 8.02 -0.12 -7.33
CA ILE A 61 7.18 -0.11 -8.52
C ILE A 61 5.72 0.20 -8.15
N LEU A 62 5.22 -0.44 -7.10
CA LEU A 62 3.83 -0.27 -6.66
C LEU A 62 3.58 1.16 -6.16
N LEU A 63 4.47 1.70 -5.31
CA LEU A 63 4.34 3.07 -4.81
C LEU A 63 4.52 4.12 -5.91
N TYR A 64 5.47 3.92 -6.82
CA TYR A 64 5.60 4.80 -7.99
C TYR A 64 4.28 4.91 -8.76
N GLU A 65 3.62 3.78 -8.98
CA GLU A 65 2.35 3.75 -9.68
C GLU A 65 1.19 4.32 -8.83
N ALA A 66 1.17 4.00 -7.53
CA ALA A 66 0.13 4.46 -6.63
C ALA A 66 0.16 5.98 -6.40
N THR A 67 1.34 6.59 -6.47
CA THR A 67 1.55 8.02 -6.18
C THR A 67 1.42 8.94 -7.40
N LYS A 68 1.21 8.40 -8.60
CA LYS A 68 1.19 9.19 -9.84
C LYS A 68 0.13 10.30 -9.89
N ASN A 69 -0.94 10.17 -9.12
CA ASN A 69 -2.03 11.13 -9.06
C ASN A 69 -1.96 12.05 -7.82
N LEU A 70 -0.83 12.04 -7.09
CA LEU A 70 -0.65 12.99 -6.00
C LEU A 70 -0.75 14.44 -6.50
N PRO A 71 -1.43 15.32 -5.76
CA PRO A 71 -1.51 16.74 -6.10
C PRO A 71 -0.12 17.36 -6.24
N GLN A 72 0.02 18.17 -7.27
CA GLN A 72 1.24 18.92 -7.55
C GLN A 72 0.99 20.41 -7.46
N LYS A 73 2.04 21.17 -7.12
CA LYS A 73 2.04 22.63 -7.06
C LYS A 73 3.13 23.16 -8.00
N ASP A 74 2.79 24.22 -8.74
CA ASP A 74 3.76 24.93 -9.56
C ASP A 74 4.73 25.70 -8.67
N ILE A 75 6.01 25.59 -8.94
CA ILE A 75 7.08 26.31 -8.26
C ILE A 75 8.06 26.90 -9.26
N GLU A 76 8.74 27.96 -8.88
CA GLU A 76 9.89 28.49 -9.61
C GLU A 76 11.15 28.12 -8.83
N ILE A 77 12.09 27.48 -9.51
CA ILE A 77 13.40 27.12 -8.95
C ILE A 77 14.49 27.88 -9.69
N GLU A 78 15.62 28.09 -9.05
CA GLU A 78 16.82 28.62 -9.66
C GLU A 78 17.79 27.48 -10.00
N THR A 79 18.09 27.35 -11.29
CA THR A 79 19.10 26.41 -11.77
C THR A 79 20.43 27.15 -11.96
N PRO A 80 21.56 26.46 -12.13
CA PRO A 80 22.84 27.12 -12.42
C PRO A 80 22.83 28.02 -13.66
N LEU A 81 21.86 27.85 -14.55
CA LEU A 81 21.79 28.58 -15.82
C LEU A 81 20.67 29.63 -15.87
N THR A 82 19.52 29.33 -15.24
CA THR A 82 18.33 30.22 -15.32
C THR A 82 17.27 29.82 -14.31
N LYS A 83 16.31 30.71 -14.10
CA LYS A 83 15.07 30.40 -13.40
C LYS A 83 14.19 29.50 -14.24
N PHE A 84 13.60 28.50 -13.60
CA PHE A 84 12.82 27.46 -14.26
C PHE A 84 11.51 27.19 -13.50
N LYS A 85 10.39 27.19 -14.25
CA LYS A 85 9.08 26.81 -13.68
C LYS A 85 8.91 25.31 -13.82
N THR A 86 8.54 24.66 -12.71
CA THR A 86 8.35 23.20 -12.64
C THR A 86 7.26 22.85 -11.65
N LYS A 87 7.02 21.56 -11.44
CA LYS A 87 6.04 21.05 -10.49
C LYS A 87 6.73 20.20 -9.42
N THR A 88 6.21 20.30 -8.22
CA THR A 88 6.57 19.42 -7.10
C THR A 88 5.31 18.85 -6.46
N ILE A 89 5.44 17.81 -5.63
CA ILE A 89 4.33 17.36 -4.80
C ILE A 89 3.85 18.55 -3.97
N ASN A 90 2.53 18.73 -3.90
CA ASN A 90 1.97 19.83 -3.12
C ASN A 90 2.40 19.71 -1.64
N PRO A 91 3.13 20.69 -1.06
CA PRO A 91 3.58 20.62 0.33
C PRO A 91 2.44 20.75 1.35
N ASP A 92 1.25 21.15 0.92
CA ASP A 92 0.10 21.35 1.79
C ASP A 92 -0.68 20.07 2.06
N ILE A 93 -0.28 18.93 1.43
CA ILE A 93 -0.87 17.61 1.69
C ILE A 93 -0.08 16.85 2.75
N THR A 94 -0.78 15.95 3.45
CA THR A 94 -0.18 15.00 4.39
C THR A 94 -0.21 13.61 3.78
N ILE A 95 0.96 12.99 3.64
CA ILE A 95 1.08 11.62 3.14
C ILE A 95 1.29 10.67 4.31
N ILE A 96 0.48 9.61 4.37
CA ILE A 96 0.57 8.59 5.40
C ILE A 96 0.90 7.24 4.73
N ILE A 97 1.96 6.59 5.19
CA ILE A 97 2.23 5.18 4.95
C ILE A 97 1.69 4.39 6.14
N SER A 98 0.78 3.47 5.89
CA SER A 98 0.08 2.74 6.94
C SER A 98 0.27 1.23 6.82
N PRO A 99 1.39 0.68 7.32
CA PRO A 99 1.62 -0.75 7.29
C PRO A 99 0.72 -1.49 8.27
N ILE A 100 0.06 -2.55 7.77
CA ILE A 100 -0.66 -3.49 8.63
C ILE A 100 0.38 -4.42 9.26
N LEU A 101 0.50 -4.31 10.58
CA LEU A 101 1.46 -5.08 11.35
C LEU A 101 1.05 -6.58 11.36
N ARG A 102 1.98 -7.47 11.24
CA ARG A 102 3.44 -7.26 11.11
C ARG A 102 3.91 -7.29 9.66
N ALA A 103 3.17 -7.95 8.76
CA ALA A 103 3.60 -8.24 7.39
C ALA A 103 3.84 -6.98 6.54
N GLY A 104 3.02 -5.94 6.70
CA GLY A 104 3.16 -4.67 5.99
C GLY A 104 4.48 -3.93 6.24
N LEU A 105 5.20 -4.26 7.32
CA LEU A 105 6.51 -3.65 7.60
C LEU A 105 7.54 -3.86 6.48
N ILE A 106 7.41 -4.92 5.69
CA ILE A 106 8.35 -5.22 4.60
C ILE A 106 8.40 -4.11 3.54
N PHE A 107 7.35 -3.28 3.46
CA PHE A 107 7.26 -2.15 2.52
C PHE A 107 7.77 -0.83 3.10
N THR A 108 7.93 -0.73 4.43
CA THR A 108 8.06 0.55 5.12
C THR A 108 9.34 1.29 4.75
N ASP A 109 10.49 0.62 4.76
CA ASP A 109 11.79 1.26 4.50
C ASP A 109 11.84 1.86 3.10
N GLU A 110 11.41 1.09 2.10
CA GLU A 110 11.39 1.56 0.71
C GLU A 110 10.33 2.65 0.47
N ALA A 111 9.23 2.61 1.22
CA ALA A 111 8.20 3.64 1.14
C ALA A 111 8.72 4.99 1.66
N VAL A 112 9.51 4.98 2.72
CA VAL A 112 10.16 6.18 3.27
C VAL A 112 11.24 6.71 2.32
N ASP A 113 11.98 5.84 1.66
CA ASP A 113 12.96 6.26 0.65
C ASP A 113 12.32 6.99 -0.54
N ILE A 114 11.12 6.56 -0.95
CA ILE A 114 10.38 7.18 -2.07
C ILE A 114 9.64 8.44 -1.63
N LEU A 115 9.08 8.43 -0.41
CA LEU A 115 8.26 9.48 0.15
C LEU A 115 8.83 9.92 1.52
N PRO A 116 10.00 10.59 1.55
CA PRO A 116 10.67 10.94 2.81
C PRO A 116 9.87 11.91 3.69
N GLN A 117 8.92 12.64 3.09
CA GLN A 117 7.99 13.52 3.82
C GLN A 117 6.80 12.78 4.44
N ALA A 118 6.60 11.50 4.12
CA ALA A 118 5.46 10.75 4.62
C ALA A 118 5.57 10.46 6.12
N THR A 119 4.42 10.48 6.80
CA THR A 119 4.30 10.03 8.18
C THR A 119 3.94 8.55 8.22
N ILE A 120 4.64 7.75 9.02
CA ILE A 120 4.30 6.34 9.18
C ILE A 120 3.31 6.17 10.32
N ARG A 121 2.19 5.51 10.04
CA ARG A 121 1.13 5.18 11.00
C ARG A 121 0.88 3.68 10.99
N HIS A 122 1.56 2.99 11.89
CA HIS A 122 1.36 1.55 12.04
C HIS A 122 -0.05 1.25 12.56
N ILE A 123 -0.66 0.23 11.99
CA ILE A 123 -1.92 -0.34 12.46
C ILE A 123 -1.72 -1.83 12.71
N GLY A 124 -2.11 -2.25 13.91
CA GLY A 124 -1.95 -3.64 14.35
C GLY A 124 -3.28 -4.35 14.45
N MET A 125 -3.41 -5.44 13.71
CA MET A 125 -4.56 -6.32 13.75
C MET A 125 -4.11 -7.78 13.80
N TYR A 126 -4.86 -8.60 14.52
CA TYR A 126 -4.77 -10.05 14.40
C TYR A 126 -6.13 -10.64 14.06
N ARG A 127 -6.14 -11.82 13.53
CA ARG A 127 -7.37 -12.55 13.24
C ARG A 127 -7.74 -13.40 14.43
N ASP A 128 -8.88 -13.14 15.02
CA ASP A 128 -9.43 -13.98 16.08
C ASP A 128 -9.67 -15.40 15.55
N GLU A 129 -9.14 -16.40 16.24
CA GLU A 129 -9.18 -17.78 15.75
C GLU A 129 -10.59 -18.37 15.75
N LYS A 130 -11.48 -17.89 16.63
CA LYS A 130 -12.85 -18.39 16.78
C LYS A 130 -13.82 -17.69 15.83
N THR A 131 -13.77 -16.37 15.80
CA THR A 131 -14.70 -15.55 15.02
C THR A 131 -14.23 -15.27 13.60
N LEU A 132 -12.93 -15.49 13.33
CA LEU A 132 -12.24 -15.16 12.10
C LEU A 132 -12.32 -13.66 11.72
N LYS A 133 -12.71 -12.81 12.66
CA LYS A 133 -12.78 -11.35 12.48
C LYS A 133 -11.44 -10.70 12.84
N PRO A 134 -11.08 -9.57 12.20
CA PRO A 134 -9.93 -8.79 12.60
C PRO A 134 -10.20 -8.13 13.96
N VAL A 135 -9.20 -8.18 14.82
CA VAL A 135 -9.20 -7.56 16.15
C VAL A 135 -8.02 -6.60 16.23
N TRP A 136 -8.31 -5.36 16.62
CA TRP A 136 -7.31 -4.33 16.79
C TRP A 136 -6.51 -4.53 18.07
N TYR A 137 -5.18 -4.46 18.01
CA TYR A 137 -4.32 -4.38 19.19
C TYR A 137 -3.44 -3.13 19.19
N TYR A 138 -3.33 -2.43 18.06
CA TYR A 138 -2.57 -1.20 17.96
C TYR A 138 -3.18 -0.27 16.93
N ASN A 139 -3.53 0.94 17.36
CA ASN A 139 -4.05 1.99 16.51
C ASN A 139 -3.64 3.35 17.09
N LYS A 140 -2.68 4.01 16.43
CA LYS A 140 -2.26 5.38 16.76
C LYS A 140 -2.47 6.34 15.60
N VAL A 141 -3.52 6.14 14.85
CA VAL A 141 -3.92 7.14 13.86
C VAL A 141 -4.50 8.35 14.60
N PRO A 142 -3.97 9.57 14.41
CA PRO A 142 -4.39 10.76 15.14
C PRO A 142 -5.89 11.04 15.01
N MET A 143 -6.45 11.63 16.07
CA MET A 143 -7.83 12.14 16.12
C MET A 143 -7.82 13.51 16.79
N PRO A 144 -8.57 14.49 16.34
CA PRO A 144 -9.22 14.59 15.03
C PRO A 144 -8.21 14.79 13.89
N VAL A 145 -8.68 14.63 12.64
CA VAL A 145 -7.92 14.96 11.43
C VAL A 145 -8.46 16.29 10.91
N ASP A 146 -7.65 17.35 10.98
CA ASP A 146 -8.02 18.64 10.39
C ASP A 146 -7.80 18.59 8.88
N ASN A 147 -8.77 19.09 8.10
CA ASN A 147 -8.75 19.11 6.63
C ASN A 147 -8.48 17.72 6.03
N PRO A 148 -9.35 16.72 6.30
CA PRO A 148 -9.13 15.32 5.93
C PRO A 148 -8.97 15.10 4.41
N GLU A 149 -9.47 16.03 3.58
CA GLU A 149 -9.29 16.04 2.13
C GLU A 149 -7.83 16.20 1.68
N ASN A 150 -6.97 16.73 2.55
CA ASN A 150 -5.54 16.91 2.27
C ASN A 150 -4.69 15.68 2.67
N TYR A 151 -5.32 14.62 3.19
CA TYR A 151 -4.60 13.40 3.58
C TYR A 151 -4.65 12.35 2.47
N TYR A 152 -3.49 11.78 2.17
CA TYR A 152 -3.29 10.69 1.20
C TYR A 152 -2.69 9.50 1.93
N VAL A 153 -3.41 8.38 1.94
CA VAL A 153 -3.07 7.21 2.76
C VAL A 153 -2.71 6.03 1.86
N TYR A 154 -1.54 5.47 2.08
CA TYR A 154 -1.08 4.24 1.43
C TYR A 154 -1.03 3.12 2.46
N ILE A 155 -2.02 2.23 2.42
CA ILE A 155 -2.09 1.06 3.30
C ILE A 155 -1.27 -0.05 2.66
N THR A 156 -0.30 -0.63 3.39
CA THR A 156 0.56 -1.67 2.85
C THR A 156 0.34 -3.02 3.55
N ASP A 157 0.09 -4.06 2.73
CA ASP A 157 -0.03 -5.45 3.18
C ASP A 157 0.37 -6.40 2.04
N PRO A 158 1.40 -7.26 2.21
CA PRO A 158 1.94 -8.08 1.13
C PRO A 158 1.02 -9.21 0.66
N MET A 159 -0.09 -9.47 1.34
CA MET A 159 -0.96 -10.59 1.01
C MET A 159 -2.46 -10.26 1.16
N LEU A 160 -3.12 -10.10 0.05
CA LEU A 160 -4.57 -10.02 0.01
C LEU A 160 -5.19 -11.43 -0.03
N ALA A 161 -5.70 -11.90 1.10
CA ALA A 161 -6.45 -13.17 1.19
C ALA A 161 -7.96 -12.93 1.11
N THR A 162 -8.61 -12.69 2.26
CA THR A 162 -10.06 -12.39 2.32
C THR A 162 -10.37 -10.92 2.20
N GLY A 163 -9.39 -10.05 2.34
CA GLY A 163 -9.52 -8.61 2.32
C GLY A 163 -10.00 -7.98 3.63
N ASN A 164 -10.40 -8.79 4.64
CA ASN A 164 -11.00 -8.26 5.87
C ASN A 164 -10.09 -7.26 6.60
N SER A 165 -8.79 -7.53 6.67
CA SER A 165 -7.83 -6.61 7.31
C SER A 165 -7.73 -5.28 6.56
N LEU A 166 -7.69 -5.32 5.22
CA LEU A 166 -7.69 -4.11 4.40
C LEU A 166 -8.99 -3.32 4.53
N ILE A 167 -10.15 -3.99 4.52
CA ILE A 167 -11.45 -3.35 4.70
C ILE A 167 -11.51 -2.59 6.03
N GLU A 168 -11.09 -3.22 7.12
CA GLU A 168 -11.06 -2.56 8.44
C GLU A 168 -10.03 -1.41 8.48
N ALA A 169 -8.89 -1.56 7.83
CA ALA A 169 -7.91 -0.50 7.72
C ALA A 169 -8.43 0.71 6.91
N ILE A 170 -9.14 0.48 5.81
CA ILE A 170 -9.79 1.55 5.02
C ILE A 170 -10.84 2.24 5.88
N ARG A 171 -11.74 1.49 6.53
CA ARG A 171 -12.78 2.05 7.42
C ARG A 171 -12.20 2.95 8.50
N LEU A 172 -11.08 2.55 9.09
CA LEU A 172 -10.41 3.37 10.10
C LEU A 172 -10.11 4.78 9.62
N TYR A 173 -9.70 4.97 8.37
CA TYR A 173 -9.39 6.27 7.80
C TYR A 173 -10.63 7.00 7.30
N VAL A 174 -11.59 6.27 6.70
CA VAL A 174 -12.88 6.83 6.26
C VAL A 174 -13.68 7.38 7.45
N ASP A 175 -13.71 6.65 8.58
CA ASP A 175 -14.37 7.09 9.81
C ASP A 175 -13.75 8.37 10.41
N LYS A 176 -12.54 8.73 9.97
CA LYS A 176 -11.86 9.99 10.31
C LYS A 176 -12.12 11.12 9.29
N GLY A 177 -12.96 10.86 8.30
CA GLY A 177 -13.35 11.81 7.27
C GLY A 177 -12.41 11.87 6.06
N ILE A 178 -11.38 11.02 6.00
CA ILE A 178 -10.49 10.98 4.82
C ILE A 178 -11.27 10.37 3.65
N PRO A 179 -11.31 11.05 2.49
CA PRO A 179 -12.02 10.56 1.32
C PRO A 179 -11.47 9.20 0.85
N GLU A 180 -12.35 8.26 0.48
CA GLU A 180 -11.95 6.95 -0.07
C GLU A 180 -11.03 7.08 -1.29
N THR A 181 -11.22 8.13 -2.09
CA THR A 181 -10.39 8.44 -3.26
C THR A 181 -8.94 8.75 -2.93
N ASN A 182 -8.66 9.11 -1.68
CA ASN A 182 -7.33 9.43 -1.18
C ASN A 182 -6.69 8.24 -0.44
N ILE A 183 -7.34 7.07 -0.41
CA ILE A 183 -6.84 5.86 0.23
C ILE A 183 -6.46 4.85 -0.84
N CYS A 184 -5.21 4.43 -0.85
CA CYS A 184 -4.69 3.42 -1.77
C CYS A 184 -4.12 2.24 -0.97
N CYS A 185 -4.47 1.01 -1.39
CA CYS A 185 -3.90 -0.22 -0.83
C CYS A 185 -2.82 -0.76 -1.77
N VAL A 186 -1.66 -1.08 -1.21
CA VAL A 186 -0.46 -1.50 -1.94
C VAL A 186 0.06 -2.82 -1.38
#